data_db7b111892d39003d8769d7ef7cbb810
#
_entry.id   db7b111892d39003d8769d7ef7cbb810
#
_cell.length_a   1.000
_cell.length_b   1.000
_cell.length_c   1.000
_cell.angle_alpha   90.00
_cell.angle_beta   90.00
_cell.angle_gamma   90.00
#
_symmetry.space_group_name_H-M   'P 1'
#
loop_
_entity.id
_entity.type
_entity.pdbx_description
1 polymer ?
#
loop_
_entity_poly.entity_id
_entity_poly.type
_entity_poly.pdbx_seq_one_letter_code
_entity_poly.pdbx_strand_id
1 'polypeptide(L)'
;MTVAIVDYGSGNLRSAAKAFERMVRESGRDDTILVTSDADAVRQASHVVLPGVGAFADCRRGLYAVDGMVEALQEVVIEKGQPFLGICVGMQLMATVGREHGDHAGLGWIK
;
A
#
# COMPACT_ATOMS: atom_id res chain seq x y z
N MET A 1 4.94 -1.51 17.26
CA MET A 1 5.20 -1.43 15.80
C MET A 1 3.97 -0.89 15.10
N THR A 2 4.13 -0.25 13.98
CA THR A 2 3.03 0.37 13.24
C THR A 2 2.88 -0.25 11.87
N VAL A 3 1.66 -0.69 11.54
CA VAL A 3 1.28 -1.16 10.20
C VAL A 3 0.52 -0.02 9.54
N ALA A 4 1.07 0.53 8.46
CA ALA A 4 0.41 1.59 7.70
C ALA A 4 -0.34 1.00 6.51
N ILE A 5 -1.63 1.27 6.43
CA ILE A 5 -2.47 0.91 5.29
C ILE A 5 -2.63 2.18 4.46
N VAL A 6 -2.15 2.16 3.23
CA VAL A 6 -2.13 3.35 2.38
C VAL A 6 -3.53 3.68 1.89
N ASP A 7 -4.01 4.87 2.24
CA ASP A 7 -5.27 5.42 1.76
C ASP A 7 -5.00 6.34 0.56
N TYR A 8 -5.36 5.90 -0.62
CA TYR A 8 -5.20 6.69 -1.85
C TYR A 8 -6.49 6.71 -2.69
N GLY A 9 -7.62 6.46 -2.02
CA GLY A 9 -8.93 6.48 -2.66
C GLY A 9 -9.36 5.16 -3.30
N SER A 10 -8.57 4.11 -3.13
CA SER A 10 -8.89 2.78 -3.67
C SER A 10 -8.66 1.71 -2.61
N GLY A 11 -9.42 0.63 -2.70
CA GLY A 11 -9.33 -0.48 -1.78
C GLY A 11 -10.40 -0.44 -0.71
N ASN A 12 -10.66 -1.58 -0.10
CA ASN A 12 -11.60 -1.68 1.00
C ASN A 12 -10.83 -1.48 2.31
N LEU A 13 -10.57 -0.21 2.63
CA LEU A 13 -9.70 0.18 3.74
C LEU A 13 -10.22 -0.29 5.09
N ARG A 14 -11.54 -0.16 5.29
CA ARG A 14 -12.16 -0.53 6.58
C ARG A 14 -12.07 -2.03 6.83
N SER A 15 -12.34 -2.84 5.82
CA SER A 15 -12.24 -4.30 5.93
C SER A 15 -10.80 -4.73 6.15
N ALA A 16 -9.86 -4.12 5.42
CA ALA A 16 -8.43 -4.41 5.61
C ALA A 16 -7.98 -4.05 7.04
N ALA A 17 -8.33 -2.86 7.50
CA ALA A 17 -7.97 -2.41 8.85
C ALA A 17 -8.51 -3.36 9.91
N LYS A 18 -9.79 -3.75 9.80
CA LYS A 18 -10.41 -4.68 10.76
C LYS A 18 -9.73 -6.04 10.76
N ALA A 19 -9.36 -6.55 9.58
CA ALA A 19 -8.70 -7.84 9.47
C ALA A 19 -7.33 -7.81 10.17
N PHE A 20 -6.54 -6.76 9.96
CA PHE A 20 -5.24 -6.61 10.62
C PHE A 20 -5.39 -6.39 12.12
N GLU A 21 -6.34 -5.59 12.56
CA GLU A 21 -6.61 -5.38 13.98
C GLU A 21 -6.98 -6.69 14.66
N ARG A 22 -7.79 -7.51 14.00
CA ARG A 22 -8.15 -8.83 14.51
C ARG A 22 -6.94 -9.75 14.64
N MET A 23 -6.06 -9.77 13.62
CA MET A 23 -4.84 -10.56 13.65
C MET A 23 -3.93 -10.16 14.80
N VAL A 24 -3.75 -8.86 15.00
CA VAL A 24 -2.94 -8.32 16.10
C VAL A 24 -3.51 -8.77 17.44
N ARG A 25 -4.82 -8.65 17.62
CA ARG A 25 -5.52 -9.01 18.86
C ARG A 25 -5.40 -10.50 19.14
N GLU A 26 -5.62 -11.35 18.12
CA GLU A 26 -5.58 -12.81 18.26
C GLU A 26 -4.16 -13.35 18.50
N SER A 27 -3.15 -12.65 17.98
CA SER A 27 -1.75 -13.07 18.15
C SER A 27 -1.12 -12.56 19.45
N GLY A 28 -1.84 -11.74 20.22
CA GLY A 28 -1.33 -11.15 21.45
C GLY A 28 -0.30 -10.06 21.24
N ARG A 29 -0.18 -9.53 20.00
CA ARG A 29 0.74 -8.44 19.69
C ARG A 29 0.13 -7.10 20.05
N ASP A 30 0.99 -6.08 20.11
CA ASP A 30 0.61 -4.72 20.47
C ASP A 30 0.91 -3.74 19.33
N ASP A 31 0.65 -4.18 18.08
CA ASP A 31 0.89 -3.35 16.91
C ASP A 31 -0.26 -2.36 16.70
N THR A 32 0.07 -1.17 16.22
CA THR A 32 -0.90 -0.15 15.81
C THR A 32 -1.22 -0.31 14.33
N ILE A 33 -2.51 -0.32 13.99
CA ILE A 33 -2.97 -0.33 12.60
C ILE A 33 -3.42 1.08 12.26
N LEU A 34 -2.75 1.68 11.27
CA LEU A 34 -2.98 3.07 10.87
C LEU A 34 -3.37 3.13 9.40
N VAL A 35 -4.59 3.62 9.11
CA VAL A 35 -5.00 3.94 7.75
C VAL A 35 -4.62 5.40 7.50
N THR A 36 -3.78 5.65 6.51
CA THR A 36 -3.23 6.99 6.32
C THR A 36 -2.97 7.34 4.86
N SER A 37 -3.17 8.62 4.53
CA SER A 37 -2.74 9.23 3.28
C SER A 37 -1.50 10.11 3.46
N ASP A 38 -0.92 10.11 4.65
CA ASP A 38 0.26 10.91 4.98
C ASP A 38 1.54 10.12 4.65
N ALA A 39 2.31 10.63 3.70
CA ALA A 39 3.57 10.01 3.29
C ALA A 39 4.57 9.88 4.44
N ASP A 40 4.62 10.86 5.33
CA ASP A 40 5.54 10.82 6.47
C ASP A 40 5.16 9.72 7.48
N ALA A 41 3.87 9.48 7.68
CA ALA A 41 3.41 8.38 8.51
C ALA A 41 3.83 7.04 7.92
N VAL A 42 3.77 6.90 6.60
CA VAL A 42 4.22 5.69 5.90
C VAL A 42 5.73 5.50 6.06
N ARG A 43 6.51 6.59 5.99
CA ARG A 43 7.96 6.52 6.19
C ARG A 43 8.36 5.98 7.55
N GLN A 44 7.54 6.24 8.57
CA GLN A 44 7.82 5.82 9.94
C GLN A 44 7.24 4.45 10.28
N ALA A 45 6.46 3.85 9.39
CA ALA A 45 5.84 2.56 9.63
C ALA A 45 6.86 1.42 9.56
N SER A 46 6.62 0.37 10.35
CA SER A 46 7.43 -0.84 10.31
C SER A 46 6.95 -1.82 9.24
N HIS A 47 5.68 -1.74 8.86
CA HIS A 47 5.05 -2.58 7.84
C HIS A 47 4.12 -1.72 7.01
N VAL A 48 4.02 -2.00 5.71
CA VAL A 48 3.16 -1.24 4.80
C VAL A 48 2.23 -2.17 4.05
N VAL A 49 0.95 -1.78 3.96
CA VAL A 49 -0.06 -2.50 3.19
C VAL A 49 -0.59 -1.57 2.10
N LEU A 50 -0.55 -2.02 0.87
CA LEU A 50 -1.08 -1.30 -0.29
C LEU A 50 -2.29 -2.04 -0.85
N PRO A 51 -3.52 -1.65 -0.48
CA PRO A 51 -4.72 -2.25 -1.07
C PRO A 51 -5.03 -1.60 -2.42
N GLY A 52 -5.94 -2.20 -3.16
CA GLY A 52 -6.43 -1.60 -4.39
C GLY A 52 -7.50 -2.47 -5.02
N VAL A 53 -8.56 -1.86 -5.51
CA VAL A 53 -9.64 -2.54 -6.24
C VAL A 53 -10.00 -1.72 -7.47
N GLY A 54 -10.55 -2.39 -8.49
CA GLY A 54 -10.93 -1.74 -9.73
C GLY A 54 -9.83 -1.80 -10.78
N ALA A 55 -9.84 -0.82 -11.69
CA ALA A 55 -8.91 -0.80 -12.80
C ALA A 55 -7.51 -0.35 -12.36
N PHE A 56 -6.49 -0.98 -12.93
CA PHE A 56 -5.09 -0.67 -12.66
C PHE A 56 -4.79 0.82 -12.86
N ALA A 57 -5.24 1.40 -13.99
CA ALA A 57 -4.96 2.80 -14.32
C ALA A 57 -5.56 3.76 -13.28
N ASP A 58 -6.76 3.46 -12.78
CA ASP A 58 -7.41 4.29 -11.76
C ASP A 58 -6.67 4.23 -10.43
N CYS A 59 -6.24 3.04 -10.03
CA CYS A 59 -5.45 2.86 -8.80
C CYS A 59 -4.10 3.57 -8.91
N ARG A 60 -3.42 3.43 -10.05
CA ARG A 60 -2.16 4.12 -10.30
C ARG A 60 -2.33 5.63 -10.18
N ARG A 61 -3.36 6.16 -10.84
CA ARG A 61 -3.64 7.60 -10.82
C ARG A 61 -3.91 8.09 -9.40
N GLY A 62 -4.71 7.35 -8.64
CA GLY A 62 -5.00 7.69 -7.25
C GLY A 62 -3.75 7.67 -6.37
N LEU A 63 -2.91 6.65 -6.51
CA LEU A 63 -1.69 6.53 -5.72
C LEU A 63 -0.71 7.67 -6.01
N TYR A 64 -0.49 7.97 -7.29
CA TYR A 64 0.43 9.05 -7.69
C TYR A 64 -0.12 10.44 -7.34
N ALA A 65 -1.42 10.58 -7.14
CA ALA A 65 -2.03 11.85 -6.75
C ALA A 65 -1.81 12.19 -5.27
N VAL A 66 -1.47 11.20 -4.43
CA VAL A 66 -1.17 11.46 -3.02
C VAL A 66 0.24 12.03 -2.92
N ASP A 67 0.36 13.24 -2.39
CA ASP A 67 1.62 13.98 -2.36
C ASP A 67 2.71 13.21 -1.61
N GLY A 68 3.83 12.95 -2.28
CA GLY A 68 5.00 12.29 -1.71
C GLY A 68 4.83 10.81 -1.41
N MET A 69 3.66 10.21 -1.70
CA MET A 69 3.40 8.82 -1.30
C MET A 69 4.25 7.81 -2.06
N VAL A 70 4.40 7.95 -3.38
CA VAL A 70 5.20 7.00 -4.18
C VAL A 70 6.66 7.05 -3.73
N GLU A 71 7.19 8.23 -3.46
CA GLU A 71 8.55 8.42 -2.94
C GLU A 71 8.70 7.78 -1.56
N ALA A 72 7.71 7.95 -0.68
CA ALA A 72 7.72 7.33 0.64
C ALA A 72 7.71 5.81 0.55
N LEU A 73 6.88 5.25 -0.33
CA LEU A 73 6.83 3.81 -0.54
C LEU A 73 8.15 3.27 -1.08
N GLN A 74 8.76 3.97 -2.04
CA GLN A 74 10.06 3.60 -2.58
C GLN A 74 11.11 3.57 -1.48
N GLU A 75 11.14 4.58 -0.64
CA GLU A 75 12.08 4.68 0.46
C GLU A 75 11.90 3.55 1.48
N VAL A 76 10.67 3.33 1.94
CA VAL A 76 10.38 2.36 3.00
C VAL A 76 10.54 0.93 2.51
N VAL A 77 10.03 0.61 1.33
CA VAL A 77 9.95 -0.77 0.84
C VAL A 77 11.27 -1.19 0.17
N ILE A 78 11.78 -0.37 -0.73
CA ILE A 78 12.96 -0.73 -1.52
C ILE A 78 14.25 -0.38 -0.79
N GLU A 79 14.38 0.84 -0.28
CA GLU A 79 15.64 1.28 0.34
C GLU A 79 15.81 0.73 1.75
N LYS A 80 14.76 0.78 2.58
CA LYS A 80 14.80 0.27 3.95
C LYS A 80 14.48 -1.21 4.06
N GLY A 81 13.82 -1.78 3.07
CA GLY A 81 13.46 -3.20 3.08
C GLY A 81 12.39 -3.57 4.09
N GLN A 82 11.51 -2.67 4.47
CA GLN A 82 10.43 -2.97 5.39
C GLN A 82 9.41 -3.92 4.75
N PRO A 83 8.79 -4.82 5.54
CA PRO A 83 7.77 -5.72 5.02
C PRO A 83 6.62 -4.97 4.34
N PHE A 84 6.23 -5.48 3.18
CA PHE A 84 5.21 -4.86 2.33
C PHE A 84 4.22 -5.92 1.84
N LEU A 85 2.94 -5.61 1.88
CA LEU A 85 1.89 -6.47 1.36
C LEU A 85 1.01 -5.70 0.38
N GLY A 86 1.03 -6.11 -0.89
CA GLY A 86 0.10 -5.60 -1.89
C GLY A 86 -1.12 -6.52 -1.99
N ILE A 87 -2.32 -5.94 -1.95
CA ILE A 87 -3.57 -6.70 -1.99
C ILE A 87 -4.33 -6.36 -3.27
N CYS A 88 -4.69 -7.37 -4.05
CA CYS A 88 -5.43 -7.23 -5.32
C CYS A 88 -4.67 -6.29 -6.27
N VAL A 89 -5.29 -5.20 -6.71
CA VAL A 89 -4.63 -4.24 -7.62
C VAL A 89 -3.40 -3.60 -6.96
N GLY A 90 -3.38 -3.47 -5.62
CA GLY A 90 -2.18 -3.03 -4.91
C GLY A 90 -0.97 -3.91 -5.21
N MET A 91 -1.17 -5.22 -5.28
CA MET A 91 -0.11 -6.16 -5.69
C MET A 91 0.28 -5.93 -7.16
N GLN A 92 -0.70 -5.72 -8.03
CA GLN A 92 -0.44 -5.48 -9.46
C GLN A 92 0.36 -4.20 -9.70
N LEU A 93 0.17 -3.18 -8.87
CA LEU A 93 0.90 -1.91 -8.97
C LEU A 93 2.41 -2.08 -8.77
N MET A 94 2.86 -3.17 -8.15
CA MET A 94 4.29 -3.45 -7.97
C MET A 94 4.99 -3.78 -9.28
N ALA A 95 4.25 -4.17 -10.31
CA ALA A 95 4.81 -4.57 -11.61
C ALA A 95 5.37 -3.37 -12.36
N THR A 96 6.18 -3.64 -13.39
CA THR A 96 6.71 -2.61 -14.28
C THR A 96 5.61 -2.01 -15.13
N VAL A 97 4.68 -2.84 -15.63
CA VAL A 97 3.58 -2.38 -16.48
C VAL A 97 2.32 -3.19 -16.22
N GLY A 98 1.18 -2.53 -16.21
CA GLY A 98 -0.15 -3.15 -16.22
C GLY A 98 -0.77 -3.01 -17.60
N ARG A 99 -1.41 -4.06 -18.10
CA ARG A 99 -1.94 -4.12 -19.47
C ARG A 99 -3.45 -4.23 -19.55
N GLU A 100 -4.14 -3.79 -18.54
CA GLU A 100 -5.60 -3.72 -18.54
C GLU A 100 -6.02 -2.40 -19.20
N HIS A 101 -6.81 -2.47 -20.25
CA HIS A 101 -7.27 -1.29 -21.01
C HIS A 101 -6.12 -0.41 -21.53
N GLY A 102 -5.04 -1.04 -21.99
CA GLY A 102 -3.83 -0.35 -22.45
C GLY A 102 -2.63 -0.61 -21.56
N ASP A 103 -1.50 -0.07 -21.92
CA ASP A 103 -0.28 -0.24 -21.14
C ASP A 103 -0.12 0.94 -20.16
N HIS A 104 0.01 0.63 -18.88
CA HIS A 104 0.16 1.63 -17.81
C HIS A 104 1.35 1.27 -16.94
N ALA A 105 2.24 2.21 -16.72
CA ALA A 105 3.42 1.99 -15.89
C ALA A 105 3.02 1.78 -14.42
N GLY A 106 3.56 0.73 -13.79
CA GLY A 106 3.44 0.50 -12.37
C GLY A 106 4.64 1.06 -11.61
N LEU A 107 4.86 0.55 -10.41
CA LEU A 107 5.97 0.98 -9.55
C LEU A 107 7.33 0.44 -10.02
N GLY A 108 7.32 -0.61 -10.84
CA GLY A 108 8.55 -1.17 -11.40
C GLY A 108 9.34 -2.04 -10.45
N TRP A 109 8.75 -2.49 -9.37
CA TRP A 109 9.44 -3.32 -8.36
C TRP A 109 9.54 -4.79 -8.80
N ILE A 110 8.58 -5.25 -9.58
CA ILE A 110 8.54 -6.62 -10.12
C ILE A 110 8.40 -6.52 -11.63
N LYS A 111 9.33 -7.14 -12.34
CA LYS A 111 9.37 -7.11 -13.82
C LYS A 111 8.42 -8.13 -14.45
#